data_7f793d6f519d3e0aec8758913b332afa
#
_entry.id   7f793d6f519d3e0aec8758913b332afa
#
_cell.length_a   1.000
_cell.length_b   1.000
_cell.length_c   1.000
_cell.angle_alpha   90.00
_cell.angle_beta   90.00
_cell.angle_gamma   90.00
#
_symmetry.space_group_name_H-M   'P 1'
#
loop_
_entity.id
_entity.type
_entity.pdbx_description
1 polymer ?
#
loop_
_entity_poly.entity_id
_entity_poly.type
_entity_poly.pdbx_seq_one_letter_code
_entity_poly.pdbx_strand_id
1 'polypeptide(L)'
;MLMQITNNVNLDIEHAPKWFKDAIKLQPTDEVLENPLGNISYSKWDSINNSENLMIFVHGTGAHKKWWDPIAPQFLENSNVIAVDLPGMGESEFRDKYGIKDFGDCIASIIEKEKLNSNVKNVYIIGHSLGGQVAGYVASEKQDLIDNIIIIDTFIRPPNYNPAEHQGGPLRMIKHYPDKITILNRFR
;
A
#
# COMPACT_ATOMS: atom_id res chain seq x y z
N MET A 1 20.88 -11.29 -6.63
CA MET A 1 20.50 -12.49 -5.84
C MET A 1 18.98 -12.66 -5.67
N LEU A 2 18.15 -11.89 -6.37
CA LEU A 2 16.67 -12.01 -6.35
C LEU A 2 16.09 -12.89 -7.47
N MET A 3 16.90 -13.28 -8.46
CA MET A 3 16.45 -14.05 -9.63
C MET A 3 16.34 -15.58 -9.43
N GLN A 4 16.77 -16.14 -8.31
CA GLN A 4 16.75 -17.59 -8.07
C GLN A 4 15.59 -18.10 -7.19
N ILE A 5 14.74 -17.21 -6.65
CA ILE A 5 13.63 -17.61 -5.76
C ILE A 5 12.32 -17.87 -6.52
N THR A 6 12.23 -17.47 -7.78
CA THR A 6 11.02 -17.64 -8.61
C THR A 6 10.83 -19.04 -9.21
N ASN A 7 11.83 -19.90 -9.16
CA ASN A 7 11.81 -21.18 -9.90
C ASN A 7 11.02 -22.33 -9.25
N ASN A 8 10.43 -22.15 -8.05
CA ASN A 8 9.70 -23.24 -7.38
C ASN A 8 8.28 -22.88 -6.90
N VAL A 9 7.80 -21.68 -7.11
CA VAL A 9 6.37 -21.36 -7.01
C VAL A 9 5.87 -21.31 -8.44
N ASN A 10 5.33 -22.41 -8.91
CA ASN A 10 4.61 -22.48 -10.18
C ASN A 10 3.31 -21.67 -9.96
N LEU A 11 3.43 -20.34 -10.04
CA LEU A 11 2.26 -19.46 -10.14
C LEU A 11 1.67 -19.82 -11.49
N ASP A 12 0.53 -20.48 -11.47
CA ASP A 12 -0.24 -20.84 -12.66
C ASP A 12 -0.88 -19.58 -13.27
N ILE A 13 0.01 -18.66 -13.70
CA ILE A 13 -0.36 -17.42 -14.40
C ILE A 13 -1.05 -17.75 -15.72
N GLU A 14 -0.81 -18.94 -16.26
CA GLU A 14 -1.42 -19.38 -17.51
C GLU A 14 -2.95 -19.44 -17.41
N HIS A 15 -3.48 -19.87 -16.27
CA HIS A 15 -4.92 -19.95 -16.00
C HIS A 15 -5.51 -18.67 -15.37
N ALA A 16 -4.68 -17.66 -15.10
CA ALA A 16 -5.16 -16.38 -14.57
C ALA A 16 -6.06 -15.67 -15.60
N PRO A 17 -7.08 -14.91 -15.15
CA PRO A 17 -7.93 -14.12 -16.02
C PRO A 17 -7.14 -13.15 -16.91
N LYS A 18 -7.69 -12.86 -18.09
CA LYS A 18 -7.03 -11.96 -19.06
C LYS A 18 -6.67 -10.60 -18.43
N TRP A 19 -7.60 -10.00 -17.70
CA TRP A 19 -7.39 -8.70 -17.07
C TRP A 19 -6.20 -8.69 -16.12
N PHE A 20 -6.01 -9.76 -15.33
CA PHE A 20 -4.88 -9.90 -14.43
C PHE A 20 -3.56 -9.99 -15.21
N LYS A 21 -3.54 -10.87 -16.24
CA LYS A 21 -2.36 -11.04 -17.10
C LYS A 21 -1.96 -9.77 -17.82
N ASP A 22 -2.93 -8.98 -18.24
CA ASP A 22 -2.66 -7.71 -18.93
C ASP A 22 -2.17 -6.65 -17.93
N ALA A 23 -2.77 -6.57 -16.75
CA ALA A 23 -2.35 -5.63 -15.72
C ALA A 23 -0.89 -5.85 -15.27
N ILE A 24 -0.50 -7.08 -14.96
CA ILE A 24 0.86 -7.37 -14.47
C ILE A 24 1.96 -7.16 -15.52
N LYS A 25 1.63 -6.93 -16.80
CA LYS A 25 2.59 -6.51 -17.84
C LYS A 25 2.94 -5.03 -17.75
N LEU A 26 2.06 -4.22 -17.18
CA LEU A 26 2.24 -2.79 -17.01
C LEU A 26 3.07 -2.53 -15.75
N GLN A 27 4.39 -2.64 -15.90
CA GLN A 27 5.31 -2.49 -14.78
C GLN A 27 5.41 -1.03 -14.33
N PRO A 28 5.43 -0.77 -13.01
CA PRO A 28 5.64 0.57 -12.47
C PRO A 28 7.09 1.01 -12.56
N THR A 29 7.32 2.30 -12.35
CA THR A 29 8.61 2.82 -11.91
C THR A 29 8.65 2.76 -10.39
N ASP A 30 9.67 2.12 -9.83
CA ASP A 30 9.90 2.15 -8.37
C ASP A 30 10.64 3.42 -7.99
N GLU A 31 10.11 4.13 -7.02
CA GLU A 31 10.66 5.37 -6.49
C GLU A 31 10.89 5.28 -4.98
N VAL A 32 11.70 6.19 -4.48
CA VAL A 32 12.01 6.35 -3.06
C VAL A 32 11.74 7.79 -2.64
N LEU A 33 11.00 7.96 -1.56
CA LEU A 33 10.92 9.21 -0.82
C LEU A 33 11.97 9.17 0.29
N GLU A 34 12.95 10.07 0.22
CA GLU A 34 13.91 10.25 1.31
C GLU A 34 13.18 10.78 2.55
N ASN A 35 13.42 10.16 3.69
CA ASN A 35 12.82 10.54 4.95
C ASN A 35 13.82 10.31 6.10
N PRO A 36 14.04 11.30 6.96
CA PRO A 36 15.01 11.21 8.07
C PRO A 36 14.75 10.04 9.05
N LEU A 37 13.51 9.55 9.11
CA LEU A 37 13.12 8.43 9.96
C LEU A 37 13.20 7.07 9.25
N GLY A 38 13.67 7.04 8.02
CA GLY A 38 13.74 5.85 7.16
C GLY A 38 13.00 6.07 5.84
N ASN A 39 13.66 5.72 4.75
CA ASN A 39 13.19 5.92 3.38
C ASN A 39 11.93 5.10 3.07
N ILE A 40 11.07 5.66 2.24
CA ILE A 40 9.79 5.07 1.84
C ILE A 40 9.86 4.67 0.37
N SER A 41 9.65 3.40 0.10
CA SER A 41 9.56 2.86 -1.25
C SER A 41 8.12 2.91 -1.75
N TYR A 42 7.93 3.27 -3.02
CA TYR A 42 6.63 3.22 -3.68
C TYR A 42 6.77 2.92 -5.16
N SER A 43 5.75 2.31 -5.73
CA SER A 43 5.61 2.05 -7.15
C SER A 43 4.71 3.10 -7.78
N LYS A 44 5.09 3.62 -8.95
CA LYS A 44 4.36 4.65 -9.67
C LYS A 44 4.04 4.21 -11.09
N TRP A 45 2.83 4.43 -11.51
CA TRP A 45 2.36 4.31 -12.88
C TRP A 45 1.80 5.65 -13.34
N ASP A 46 2.29 6.15 -14.46
CA ASP A 46 1.76 7.36 -15.06
C ASP A 46 0.51 7.07 -15.87
N SER A 47 -0.45 7.98 -15.84
CA SER A 47 -1.68 7.85 -16.63
C SER A 47 -1.41 7.89 -18.14
N ILE A 48 -2.22 7.14 -18.90
CA ILE A 48 -2.11 7.09 -20.36
C ILE A 48 -2.49 8.44 -20.98
N ASN A 49 -3.39 9.19 -20.35
CA ASN A 49 -3.99 10.41 -20.87
C ASN A 49 -3.51 11.69 -20.15
N ASN A 50 -2.36 11.66 -19.47
CA ASN A 50 -1.84 12.80 -18.70
C ASN A 50 -2.87 13.37 -17.72
N SER A 51 -3.52 12.51 -16.95
CA SER A 51 -4.56 12.88 -16.00
C SER A 51 -4.02 13.74 -14.86
N GLU A 52 -4.86 14.67 -14.40
CA GLU A 52 -4.62 15.48 -13.20
C GLU A 52 -5.03 14.75 -11.90
N ASN A 53 -5.55 13.53 -12.00
CA ASN A 53 -5.93 12.70 -10.86
C ASN A 53 -4.75 11.83 -10.41
N LEU A 54 -4.61 11.70 -9.09
CA LEU A 54 -3.67 10.79 -8.43
C LEU A 54 -4.44 9.84 -7.52
N MET A 55 -4.27 8.54 -7.71
CA MET A 55 -4.75 7.49 -6.80
C MET A 55 -3.59 6.90 -6.01
N ILE A 56 -3.70 6.87 -4.69
CA ILE A 56 -2.69 6.29 -3.81
C ILE A 56 -3.26 5.07 -3.12
N PHE A 57 -2.67 3.92 -3.38
CA PHE A 57 -3.04 2.64 -2.79
C PHE A 57 -2.16 2.34 -1.58
N VAL A 58 -2.81 2.09 -0.43
CA VAL A 58 -2.15 1.82 0.85
C VAL A 58 -2.58 0.44 1.35
N HIS A 59 -1.60 -0.44 1.52
CA HIS A 59 -1.82 -1.83 1.90
C HIS A 59 -2.10 -2.03 3.40
N GLY A 60 -2.54 -3.23 3.77
CA GLY A 60 -2.76 -3.65 5.15
C GLY A 60 -1.49 -4.15 5.85
N THR A 61 -1.61 -4.49 7.14
CA THR A 61 -0.52 -5.01 7.95
C THR A 61 0.13 -6.25 7.33
N GLY A 62 1.45 -6.24 7.21
CA GLY A 62 2.23 -7.37 6.70
C GLY A 62 2.12 -7.61 5.19
N ALA A 63 1.45 -6.70 4.46
CA ALA A 63 1.43 -6.68 3.01
C ALA A 63 2.52 -5.74 2.46
N HIS A 64 2.49 -5.43 1.18
CA HIS A 64 3.43 -4.57 0.49
C HIS A 64 2.82 -3.99 -0.79
N LYS A 65 3.46 -2.97 -1.40
CA LYS A 65 3.01 -2.25 -2.59
C LYS A 65 2.61 -3.14 -3.77
N LYS A 66 3.35 -4.24 -3.99
CA LYS A 66 3.11 -5.17 -5.11
C LYS A 66 1.78 -5.94 -5.01
N TRP A 67 1.09 -5.84 -3.88
CA TRP A 67 -0.27 -6.36 -3.74
C TRP A 67 -1.25 -5.68 -4.70
N TRP A 68 -0.89 -4.46 -5.11
CA TRP A 68 -1.69 -3.63 -6.00
C TRP A 68 -1.32 -3.76 -7.48
N ASP A 69 -0.24 -4.48 -7.83
CA ASP A 69 0.21 -4.65 -9.22
C ASP A 69 -0.90 -5.09 -10.20
N PRO A 70 -1.82 -6.02 -9.85
CA PRO A 70 -2.89 -6.39 -10.77
C PRO A 70 -4.07 -5.39 -10.77
N ILE A 71 -4.16 -4.51 -9.78
CA ILE A 71 -5.28 -3.60 -9.58
C ILE A 71 -4.96 -2.19 -10.07
N ALA A 72 -3.80 -1.65 -9.67
CA ALA A 72 -3.37 -0.29 -9.99
C ALA A 72 -3.46 0.05 -11.49
N PRO A 73 -3.01 -0.82 -12.42
CA PRO A 73 -3.08 -0.52 -13.84
C PRO A 73 -4.49 -0.39 -14.42
N GLN A 74 -5.53 -0.84 -13.71
CA GLN A 74 -6.92 -0.69 -14.16
C GLN A 74 -7.39 0.78 -14.18
N PHE A 75 -6.67 1.68 -13.52
CA PHE A 75 -7.06 3.09 -13.37
C PHE A 75 -6.25 4.04 -14.25
N LEU A 76 -5.27 3.54 -15.01
CA LEU A 76 -4.32 4.38 -15.77
C LEU A 76 -4.95 5.17 -16.92
N GLU A 77 -6.13 4.83 -17.36
CA GLU A 77 -6.87 5.61 -18.35
C GLU A 77 -7.20 7.02 -17.81
N ASN A 78 -7.51 7.13 -16.51
CA ASN A 78 -8.03 8.34 -15.90
C ASN A 78 -7.24 8.86 -14.69
N SER A 79 -6.17 8.19 -14.28
CA SER A 79 -5.40 8.56 -13.09
C SER A 79 -3.95 8.13 -13.17
N ASN A 80 -3.06 8.93 -12.60
CA ASN A 80 -1.76 8.47 -12.15
C ASN A 80 -1.98 7.60 -10.91
N VAL A 81 -1.19 6.57 -10.74
CA VAL A 81 -1.36 5.64 -9.62
C VAL A 81 -0.05 5.44 -8.87
N ILE A 82 -0.15 5.45 -7.54
CA ILE A 82 0.94 5.12 -6.63
C ILE A 82 0.50 3.99 -5.72
N ALA A 83 1.38 3.01 -5.50
CA ALA A 83 1.23 2.01 -4.45
C ALA A 83 2.43 2.13 -3.49
N VAL A 84 2.16 2.30 -2.19
CA VAL A 84 3.18 2.62 -1.19
C VAL A 84 3.49 1.40 -0.34
N ASP A 85 4.77 1.19 -0.04
CA ASP A 85 5.20 0.35 1.07
C ASP A 85 5.19 1.19 2.35
N LEU A 86 4.35 0.84 3.32
CA LEU A 86 4.35 1.51 4.62
C LEU A 86 5.69 1.27 5.35
N PRO A 87 6.17 2.21 6.19
CA PRO A 87 7.39 2.05 6.97
C PRO A 87 7.50 0.68 7.64
N GLY A 88 8.65 0.02 7.47
CA GLY A 88 8.93 -1.32 8.00
C GLY A 88 8.27 -2.48 7.26
N MET A 89 7.62 -2.23 6.12
CA MET A 89 6.97 -3.23 5.27
C MET A 89 7.50 -3.12 3.84
N GLY A 90 7.46 -4.23 3.10
CA GLY A 90 7.96 -4.29 1.73
C GLY A 90 9.42 -3.90 1.61
N GLU A 91 9.71 -2.87 0.81
CA GLU A 91 11.04 -2.33 0.56
C GLU A 91 11.31 -1.00 1.31
N SER A 92 10.34 -0.50 2.09
CA SER A 92 10.52 0.65 2.96
C SER A 92 11.36 0.31 4.19
N GLU A 93 12.18 1.28 4.63
CA GLU A 93 13.10 1.07 5.75
C GLU A 93 12.38 0.88 7.08
N PHE A 94 13.02 0.14 7.98
CA PHE A 94 12.56 -0.07 9.35
C PHE A 94 12.74 1.19 10.18
N ARG A 95 11.88 1.34 11.20
CA ARG A 95 11.92 2.42 12.17
C ARG A 95 11.87 1.88 13.58
N ASP A 96 12.33 2.65 14.55
CA ASP A 96 12.27 2.27 15.98
C ASP A 96 10.83 2.24 16.51
N LYS A 97 9.94 3.07 15.93
CA LYS A 97 8.55 3.18 16.35
C LYS A 97 7.64 3.34 15.14
N TYR A 98 6.42 2.87 15.29
CA TYR A 98 5.39 2.94 14.27
C TYR A 98 4.07 3.46 14.85
N GLY A 99 3.42 4.37 14.14
CA GLY A 99 2.12 4.89 14.48
C GLY A 99 1.32 5.28 13.25
N ILE A 100 0.01 5.37 13.39
CA ILE A 100 -0.87 5.80 12.27
C ILE A 100 -0.48 7.19 11.77
N LYS A 101 -0.12 8.09 12.70
CA LYS A 101 0.41 9.42 12.37
C LYS A 101 1.65 9.32 11.48
N ASP A 102 2.63 8.51 11.85
CA ASP A 102 3.89 8.40 11.11
C ASP A 102 3.66 7.84 9.69
N PHE A 103 2.74 6.89 9.55
CA PHE A 103 2.32 6.36 8.26
C PHE A 103 1.60 7.41 7.42
N GLY A 104 0.66 8.14 8.03
CA GLY A 104 -0.09 9.20 7.35
C GLY A 104 0.79 10.37 6.91
N ASP A 105 1.74 10.77 7.72
CA ASP A 105 2.71 11.82 7.36
C ASP A 105 3.58 11.39 6.16
N CYS A 106 3.94 10.11 6.03
CA CYS A 106 4.62 9.61 4.85
C CYS A 106 3.75 9.71 3.60
N ILE A 107 2.47 9.35 3.68
CA ILE A 107 1.53 9.49 2.56
C ILE A 107 1.39 10.97 2.18
N ALA A 108 1.23 11.86 3.16
CA ALA A 108 1.16 13.31 2.93
C ALA A 108 2.41 13.83 2.18
N SER A 109 3.60 13.41 2.60
CA SER A 109 4.85 13.82 1.95
C SER A 109 4.98 13.32 0.50
N ILE A 110 4.46 12.11 0.19
CA ILE A 110 4.38 11.62 -1.19
C ILE A 110 3.42 12.51 -2.00
N ILE A 111 2.25 12.84 -1.46
CA ILE A 111 1.27 13.72 -2.14
C ILE A 111 1.89 15.09 -2.45
N GLU A 112 2.56 15.70 -1.46
CA GLU A 112 3.22 16.99 -1.63
C GLU A 112 4.30 16.92 -2.71
N LYS A 113 5.14 15.88 -2.72
CA LYS A 113 6.15 15.65 -3.76
C LYS A 113 5.50 15.56 -5.15
N GLU A 114 4.42 14.80 -5.29
CA GLU A 114 3.75 14.62 -6.58
C GLU A 114 3.07 15.90 -7.05
N LYS A 115 2.40 16.65 -6.16
CA LYS A 115 1.81 17.96 -6.49
C LYS A 115 2.84 18.99 -6.94
N LEU A 116 4.07 18.93 -6.41
CA LEU A 116 5.16 19.83 -6.82
C LEU A 116 5.78 19.46 -8.17
N ASN A 117 5.85 18.18 -8.50
CA ASN A 117 6.59 17.67 -9.64
C ASN A 117 5.71 17.32 -10.85
N SER A 118 4.40 17.34 -10.67
CA SER A 118 3.44 16.98 -11.72
C SER A 118 2.19 17.88 -11.71
N ASN A 119 1.29 17.68 -12.68
CA ASN A 119 0.05 18.43 -12.83
C ASN A 119 -1.11 17.85 -11.99
N VAL A 120 -0.82 17.22 -10.85
CA VAL A 120 -1.83 16.61 -9.97
C VAL A 120 -2.67 17.69 -9.29
N LYS A 121 -3.99 17.59 -9.45
CA LYS A 121 -4.98 18.45 -8.80
C LYS A 121 -5.86 17.68 -7.82
N ASN A 122 -6.33 16.51 -8.22
CA ASN A 122 -7.25 15.71 -7.41
C ASN A 122 -6.53 14.47 -6.86
N VAL A 123 -6.68 14.22 -5.56
CA VAL A 123 -6.00 13.13 -4.85
C VAL A 123 -7.00 12.21 -4.17
N TYR A 124 -6.89 10.93 -4.42
CA TYR A 124 -7.72 9.87 -3.86
C TYR A 124 -6.84 8.86 -3.13
N ILE A 125 -7.17 8.51 -1.89
CA ILE A 125 -6.46 7.48 -1.14
C ILE A 125 -7.34 6.24 -1.02
N ILE A 126 -6.83 5.09 -1.43
CA ILE A 126 -7.48 3.79 -1.33
C ILE A 126 -6.71 2.95 -0.31
N GLY A 127 -7.29 2.75 0.87
CA GLY A 127 -6.65 2.06 1.98
C GLY A 127 -7.33 0.76 2.36
N HIS A 128 -6.56 -0.32 2.42
CA HIS A 128 -7.03 -1.61 2.90
C HIS A 128 -6.57 -1.87 4.34
N SER A 129 -7.47 -2.30 5.23
CA SER A 129 -7.16 -2.66 6.62
C SER A 129 -6.39 -1.54 7.35
N LEU A 130 -5.13 -1.74 7.74
CA LEU A 130 -4.24 -0.71 8.29
C LEU A 130 -4.17 0.53 7.38
N GLY A 131 -4.06 0.31 6.06
CA GLY A 131 -4.05 1.40 5.07
C GLY A 131 -5.32 2.24 5.10
N GLY A 132 -6.46 1.66 5.42
CA GLY A 132 -7.71 2.40 5.62
C GLY A 132 -7.71 3.29 6.88
N GLN A 133 -7.04 2.84 7.96
CA GLN A 133 -6.82 3.70 9.14
C GLN A 133 -5.87 4.86 8.82
N VAL A 134 -4.83 4.59 8.01
CA VAL A 134 -3.91 5.62 7.52
C VAL A 134 -4.65 6.64 6.64
N ALA A 135 -5.48 6.17 5.70
CA ALA A 135 -6.32 7.04 4.87
C ALA A 135 -7.24 7.92 5.72
N GLY A 136 -7.89 7.35 6.75
CA GLY A 136 -8.71 8.07 7.71
C GLY A 136 -7.94 9.15 8.48
N TYR A 137 -6.71 8.85 8.90
CA TYR A 137 -5.83 9.83 9.54
C TYR A 137 -5.52 11.01 8.58
N VAL A 138 -5.13 10.72 7.33
CA VAL A 138 -4.84 11.78 6.36
C VAL A 138 -6.08 12.63 6.10
N ALA A 139 -7.26 12.01 6.01
CA ALA A 139 -8.53 12.73 5.83
C ALA A 139 -8.90 13.64 7.01
N SER A 140 -8.52 13.27 8.25
CA SER A 140 -8.81 14.08 9.43
C SER A 140 -7.78 15.20 9.67
N GLU A 141 -6.50 14.91 9.46
CA GLU A 141 -5.41 15.80 9.88
C GLU A 141 -4.76 16.57 8.71
N LYS A 142 -5.00 16.13 7.47
CA LYS A 142 -4.38 16.66 6.24
C LYS A 142 -5.41 16.83 5.12
N GLN A 143 -6.64 17.18 5.47
CA GLN A 143 -7.78 17.24 4.54
C GLN A 143 -7.52 18.12 3.30
N ASP A 144 -6.71 19.16 3.41
CA ASP A 144 -6.39 20.07 2.30
C ASP A 144 -5.52 19.41 1.20
N LEU A 145 -4.95 18.23 1.48
CA LEU A 145 -4.11 17.52 0.53
C LEU A 145 -4.90 16.56 -0.37
N ILE A 146 -6.12 16.19 0.03
CA ILE A 146 -6.87 15.10 -0.59
C ILE A 146 -8.31 15.50 -0.88
N ASP A 147 -8.93 14.84 -1.85
CA ASP A 147 -10.33 15.05 -2.21
C ASP A 147 -11.24 13.96 -1.64
N ASN A 148 -10.82 12.70 -1.71
CA ASN A 148 -11.61 11.58 -1.23
C ASN A 148 -10.75 10.43 -0.71
N ILE A 149 -11.37 9.58 0.13
CA ILE A 149 -10.81 8.31 0.58
C ILE A 149 -11.76 7.15 0.26
N ILE A 150 -11.20 5.99 -0.03
CA ILE A 150 -11.91 4.72 -0.14
C ILE A 150 -11.31 3.77 0.90
N ILE A 151 -12.14 3.31 1.82
CA ILE A 151 -11.73 2.41 2.91
C ILE A 151 -12.24 1.01 2.60
N ILE A 152 -11.31 0.05 2.53
CA ILE A 152 -11.59 -1.34 2.22
C ILE A 152 -11.27 -2.21 3.44
N ASP A 153 -12.27 -2.94 3.94
CA ASP A 153 -12.13 -3.93 5.02
C ASP A 153 -11.33 -3.42 6.22
N THR A 154 -11.71 -2.24 6.72
CA THR A 154 -11.03 -1.57 7.83
C THR A 154 -11.95 -1.46 9.04
N PHE A 155 -11.47 -1.90 10.18
CA PHE A 155 -12.17 -1.67 11.44
C PHE A 155 -11.95 -0.22 11.92
N ILE A 156 -13.01 0.57 11.84
CA ILE A 156 -13.04 1.93 12.39
C ILE A 156 -13.56 1.85 13.83
N ARG A 157 -12.70 2.17 14.79
CA ARG A 157 -13.05 2.13 16.20
C ARG A 157 -13.97 3.29 16.55
N PRO A 158 -15.10 3.03 17.25
CA PRO A 158 -15.92 4.13 17.76
C PRO A 158 -15.15 4.95 18.81
N PRO A 159 -15.51 6.23 19.04
CA PRO A 159 -14.81 7.11 19.98
C PRO A 159 -14.64 6.54 21.38
N ASN A 160 -15.59 5.71 21.82
CA ASN A 160 -15.62 5.12 23.16
C ASN A 160 -15.07 3.67 23.18
N TYR A 161 -14.33 3.26 22.15
CA TYR A 161 -13.76 1.93 22.09
C TYR A 161 -12.73 1.71 23.20
N ASN A 162 -13.04 0.78 24.10
CA ASN A 162 -12.12 0.32 25.14
C ASN A 162 -11.45 -1.00 24.71
N PRO A 163 -10.15 -1.02 24.39
CA PRO A 163 -9.45 -2.24 24.01
C PRO A 163 -9.50 -3.33 25.08
N ALA A 164 -9.60 -2.97 26.37
CA ALA A 164 -9.65 -3.92 27.48
C ALA A 164 -10.97 -4.71 27.52
N GLU A 165 -12.06 -4.14 27.02
CA GLU A 165 -13.37 -4.80 26.93
C GLU A 165 -13.49 -5.71 25.71
N HIS A 166 -12.62 -5.49 24.70
CA HIS A 166 -12.60 -6.23 23.45
C HIS A 166 -11.31 -7.07 23.35
N GLN A 167 -10.91 -7.69 24.44
CA GLN A 167 -9.79 -8.64 24.41
C GLN A 167 -10.13 -9.77 23.44
N GLY A 168 -9.81 -9.54 22.17
CA GLY A 168 -9.60 -10.64 21.22
C GLY A 168 -8.61 -11.59 21.87
N GLY A 169 -8.85 -12.91 21.72
CA GLY A 169 -8.14 -13.97 22.41
C GLY A 169 -6.62 -13.80 22.42
N PRO A 170 -5.90 -14.69 23.11
CA PRO A 170 -4.49 -14.50 23.45
C PRO A 170 -3.69 -14.06 22.24
N LEU A 171 -2.84 -13.05 22.41
CA LEU A 171 -1.88 -12.60 21.40
C LEU A 171 -1.30 -13.84 20.73
N ARG A 172 -1.64 -14.04 19.46
CA ARG A 172 -1.11 -15.19 18.72
C ARG A 172 0.41 -15.08 18.80
N MET A 173 1.02 -16.07 19.44
CA MET A 173 2.47 -16.15 19.49
C MET A 173 3.01 -15.99 18.07
N ILE A 174 4.05 -15.20 17.90
CA ILE A 174 4.76 -15.04 16.65
C ILE A 174 5.16 -16.45 16.18
N LYS A 175 4.59 -16.90 15.08
CA LYS A 175 4.98 -18.19 14.48
C LYS A 175 6.19 -17.95 13.61
N HIS A 176 7.27 -18.58 13.98
CA HIS A 176 8.44 -18.69 13.10
C HIS A 176 8.22 -19.82 12.10
N TYR A 177 8.43 -19.53 10.85
CA TYR A 177 8.36 -20.52 9.77
C TYR A 177 9.78 -20.78 9.27
N PRO A 178 10.14 -22.06 8.98
CA PRO A 178 11.50 -22.41 8.60
C PRO A 178 11.90 -21.82 7.26
N ASP A 179 10.93 -21.55 6.39
CA ASP A 179 11.15 -21.01 5.04
C ASP A 179 9.89 -20.33 4.48
N LYS A 180 10.09 -19.59 3.39
CA LYS A 180 9.03 -18.86 2.68
C LYS A 180 7.96 -19.77 2.07
N ILE A 181 8.34 -20.98 1.62
CA ILE A 181 7.41 -21.92 0.98
C ILE A 181 6.41 -22.43 2.00
N THR A 182 6.88 -22.73 3.21
CA THR A 182 6.03 -23.16 4.32
C THR A 182 4.99 -22.09 4.68
N ILE A 183 5.37 -20.80 4.67
CA ILE A 183 4.41 -19.70 4.86
C ILE A 183 3.39 -19.67 3.73
N LEU A 184 3.83 -19.71 2.47
CA LEU A 184 2.95 -19.61 1.30
C LEU A 184 1.93 -20.76 1.24
N ASN A 185 2.35 -21.99 1.59
CA ASN A 185 1.47 -23.16 1.59
C ASN A 185 0.34 -23.09 2.65
N ARG A 186 0.47 -22.20 3.63
CA ARG A 186 -0.59 -21.98 4.62
C ARG A 186 -1.77 -21.12 4.10
N PHE A 187 -1.51 -20.34 3.07
CA PHE A 187 -2.50 -19.41 2.49
C PHE A 187 -3.11 -19.91 1.18
N ARG A 188 -2.88 -21.21 0.87
CA ARG A 188 -3.50 -21.92 -0.25
C ARG A 188 -4.78 -22.64 0.16
#